data_c1c2514581f790fb300a32c34fb41e12
#
_entry.id   c1c2514581f790fb300a32c34fb41e12
#
_cell.length_a   1.000
_cell.length_b   1.000
_cell.length_c   1.000
_cell.angle_alpha   90.00
_cell.angle_beta   90.00
_cell.angle_gamma   90.00
#
_symmetry.space_group_name_H-M   'P 1'
#
loop_
_entity.id
_entity.type
_entity.pdbx_description
1 polymer ?
#
loop_
_entity_poly.entity_id
_entity_poly.type
_entity_poly.pdbx_seq_one_letter_code
_entity_poly.pdbx_strand_id
1 'polypeptide(L)'
;QKILREDYEGQRQSMLDVWNSKINERNLQVSLLEKTEEELTVIRNKPELEPERDEWMKASRTALEKLGIAAVPFYKTVEFSEKLDNAESARMEAQLQKAGILDALVVTEQDMDRIRKECPEFQDTVLFLKENGNYIYEWNAIDQLVYLMIQSAYLYVTGHLQIRHLT
;
A
#
# COMPACT_ATOMS: atom_id res chain seq x y z
N GLN A 1 -37.77 5.83 61.28
CA GLN A 1 -37.49 4.61 60.52
C GLN A 1 -38.05 4.67 59.10
N LYS A 2 -39.23 5.20 58.82
CA LYS A 2 -39.83 5.27 57.49
C LYS A 2 -39.04 6.16 56.53
N ILE A 3 -38.60 7.34 56.95
CA ILE A 3 -37.81 8.29 56.13
C ILE A 3 -36.47 7.72 55.72
N LEU A 4 -35.75 7.05 56.61
CA LEU A 4 -34.47 6.40 56.31
C LEU A 4 -34.60 5.28 55.28
N ARG A 5 -35.73 4.59 55.26
CA ARG A 5 -36.00 3.52 54.32
C ARG A 5 -36.32 4.07 52.93
N GLU A 6 -37.08 5.14 52.85
CA GLU A 6 -37.43 5.82 51.60
C GLU A 6 -36.16 6.44 50.94
N ASP A 7 -35.30 7.05 51.75
CA ASP A 7 -34.03 7.61 51.26
C ASP A 7 -33.09 6.51 50.75
N TYR A 8 -32.95 5.38 51.45
CA TYR A 8 -32.17 4.23 51.02
C TYR A 8 -32.71 3.61 49.73
N GLU A 9 -34.03 3.46 49.61
CA GLU A 9 -34.64 2.91 48.38
C GLU A 9 -34.43 3.85 47.18
N GLY A 10 -34.52 5.20 47.41
CA GLY A 10 -34.23 6.21 46.38
C GLY A 10 -32.76 6.16 45.90
N GLN A 11 -31.81 6.10 46.83
CA GLN A 11 -30.39 5.99 46.47
C GLN A 11 -30.08 4.67 45.74
N ARG A 12 -30.65 3.57 46.20
CA ARG A 12 -30.52 2.27 45.53
C ARG A 12 -31.02 2.29 44.09
N GLN A 13 -32.22 2.90 43.89
CA GLN A 13 -32.77 3.02 42.53
C GLN A 13 -31.90 3.90 41.65
N SER A 14 -31.42 5.03 42.12
CA SER A 14 -30.50 5.89 41.38
C SER A 14 -29.22 5.18 40.99
N MET A 15 -28.63 4.38 41.88
CA MET A 15 -27.45 3.56 41.57
C MET A 15 -27.74 2.50 40.50
N LEU A 16 -28.91 1.84 40.55
CA LEU A 16 -29.33 0.88 39.55
C LEU A 16 -29.50 1.52 38.17
N ASP A 17 -30.08 2.72 38.12
CA ASP A 17 -30.29 3.45 36.87
C ASP A 17 -28.94 3.85 36.24
N VAL A 18 -28.01 4.36 37.05
CA VAL A 18 -26.62 4.64 36.59
C VAL A 18 -25.92 3.38 36.10
N TRP A 19 -26.06 2.29 36.83
CA TRP A 19 -25.44 1.02 36.42
C TRP A 19 -26.02 0.47 35.13
N ASN A 20 -27.32 0.47 34.98
CA ASN A 20 -28.00 0.06 33.75
C ASN A 20 -27.57 0.95 32.55
N SER A 21 -27.47 2.28 32.78
CA SER A 21 -26.97 3.21 31.78
C SER A 21 -25.54 2.84 31.32
N LYS A 22 -24.66 2.54 32.27
CA LYS A 22 -23.26 2.13 31.98
C LYS A 22 -23.17 0.78 31.27
N ILE A 23 -24.04 -0.16 31.62
CA ILE A 23 -24.15 -1.43 30.90
C ILE A 23 -24.57 -1.21 29.44
N ASN A 24 -25.56 -0.37 29.21
CA ASN A 24 -26.04 -0.05 27.88
C ASN A 24 -24.97 0.66 27.04
N GLU A 25 -24.26 1.62 27.63
CA GLU A 25 -23.13 2.30 26.99
C GLU A 25 -22.03 1.31 26.60
N ARG A 26 -21.66 0.42 27.52
CA ARG A 26 -20.68 -0.63 27.25
C ARG A 26 -21.11 -1.57 26.11
N ASN A 27 -22.36 -2.00 26.13
CA ASN A 27 -22.88 -2.90 25.11
C ASN A 27 -22.88 -2.24 23.72
N LEU A 28 -23.18 -0.95 23.65
CA LEU A 28 -23.08 -0.16 22.42
C LEU A 28 -21.65 -0.10 21.91
N GLN A 29 -20.67 0.15 22.80
CA GLN A 29 -19.26 0.19 22.42
C GLN A 29 -18.75 -1.18 21.94
N VAL A 30 -19.16 -2.27 22.58
CA VAL A 30 -18.82 -3.63 22.16
C VAL A 30 -19.36 -3.92 20.75
N SER A 31 -20.63 -3.58 20.52
CA SER A 31 -21.24 -3.76 19.19
C SER A 31 -20.55 -2.94 18.10
N LEU A 32 -20.11 -1.73 18.44
CA LEU A 32 -19.35 -0.87 17.52
C LEU A 32 -17.97 -1.46 17.21
N LEU A 33 -17.30 -2.01 18.23
CA LEU A 33 -16.00 -2.68 18.09
C LEU A 33 -16.11 -3.90 17.18
N GLU A 34 -17.09 -4.78 17.44
CA GLU A 34 -17.34 -5.96 16.60
C GLU A 34 -17.56 -5.58 15.14
N LYS A 35 -18.37 -4.54 14.90
CA LYS A 35 -18.61 -4.07 13.53
C LYS A 35 -17.35 -3.54 12.85
N THR A 36 -16.52 -2.77 13.56
CA THR A 36 -15.26 -2.26 13.01
C THR A 36 -14.25 -3.38 12.78
N GLU A 37 -14.21 -4.41 13.60
CA GLU A 37 -13.37 -5.59 13.41
C GLU A 37 -13.81 -6.40 12.17
N GLU A 38 -15.11 -6.55 11.96
CA GLU A 38 -15.66 -7.17 10.73
C GLU A 38 -15.27 -6.37 9.48
N GLU A 39 -15.43 -5.04 9.51
CA GLU A 39 -15.05 -4.16 8.40
C GLU A 39 -13.54 -4.25 8.10
N LEU A 40 -12.69 -4.26 9.12
CA LEU A 40 -11.25 -4.47 8.98
C LEU A 40 -10.90 -5.83 8.37
N THR A 41 -11.62 -6.87 8.78
CA THR A 41 -11.40 -8.22 8.24
C THR A 41 -11.77 -8.28 6.75
N VAL A 42 -12.86 -7.63 6.37
CA VAL A 42 -13.29 -7.52 4.97
C VAL A 42 -12.24 -6.76 4.14
N ILE A 43 -11.71 -5.66 4.67
CA ILE A 43 -10.69 -4.86 3.97
C ILE A 43 -9.38 -5.64 3.83
N ARG A 44 -8.93 -6.34 4.88
CA ARG A 44 -7.71 -7.17 4.85
C ARG A 44 -7.80 -8.34 3.89
N ASN A 45 -9.00 -8.91 3.75
CA ASN A 45 -9.23 -10.07 2.88
C ASN A 45 -9.62 -9.68 1.45
N LYS A 46 -9.75 -8.37 1.14
CA LYS A 46 -9.92 -7.95 -0.26
C LYS A 46 -8.64 -8.29 -1.01
N PRO A 47 -8.75 -9.05 -2.12
CA PRO A 47 -7.62 -9.23 -3.01
C PRO A 47 -7.14 -7.83 -3.45
N GLU A 48 -5.82 -7.60 -3.40
CA GLU A 48 -5.26 -6.39 -3.98
C GLU A 48 -5.76 -6.27 -5.42
N LEU A 49 -6.34 -5.11 -5.74
CA LEU A 49 -6.74 -4.81 -7.11
C LEU A 49 -5.44 -4.67 -7.91
N GLU A 50 -5.10 -5.72 -8.65
CA GLU A 50 -3.99 -5.65 -9.57
C GLU A 50 -4.39 -4.78 -10.77
N PRO A 51 -3.46 -3.93 -11.27
CA PRO A 51 -3.69 -3.16 -12.49
C PRO A 51 -3.98 -4.11 -13.67
N GLU A 52 -4.85 -3.68 -14.57
CA GLU A 52 -5.01 -4.39 -15.85
C GLU A 52 -3.70 -4.32 -16.64
N ARG A 53 -3.21 -5.49 -17.06
CA ARG A 53 -1.97 -5.63 -17.81
C ARG A 53 -2.25 -6.24 -19.17
N ASP A 54 -1.55 -5.75 -20.16
CA ASP A 54 -1.54 -6.33 -21.49
C ASP A 54 -0.99 -7.77 -21.48
N GLU A 55 -1.36 -8.57 -22.47
CA GLU A 55 -0.94 -9.97 -22.58
C GLU A 55 0.60 -10.13 -22.67
N TRP A 56 1.29 -9.19 -23.33
CA TRP A 56 2.75 -9.18 -23.42
C TRP A 56 3.42 -8.91 -22.07
N MET A 57 2.84 -8.06 -21.21
CA MET A 57 3.32 -7.85 -19.84
C MET A 57 3.14 -9.10 -19.00
N LYS A 58 1.98 -9.74 -19.08
CA LYS A 58 1.70 -11.00 -18.38
C LYS A 58 2.67 -12.11 -18.81
N ALA A 59 2.92 -12.22 -20.12
CA ALA A 59 3.87 -13.19 -20.66
C ALA A 59 5.29 -12.93 -20.15
N SER A 60 5.74 -11.67 -20.13
CA SER A 60 7.04 -11.27 -19.61
C SER A 60 7.18 -11.63 -18.13
N ARG A 61 6.17 -11.36 -17.29
CA ARG A 61 6.18 -11.68 -15.85
C ARG A 61 6.18 -13.19 -15.60
N THR A 62 5.39 -13.94 -16.35
CA THR A 62 5.40 -15.41 -16.29
C THR A 62 6.77 -16.00 -16.68
N ALA A 63 7.48 -15.37 -17.62
CA ALA A 63 8.82 -15.77 -17.97
C ALA A 63 9.82 -15.55 -16.83
N LEU A 64 9.73 -14.42 -16.10
CA LEU A 64 10.56 -14.16 -14.91
C LEU A 64 10.28 -15.16 -13.78
N GLU A 65 9.03 -15.49 -13.54
CA GLU A 65 8.65 -16.51 -12.55
C GLU A 65 9.27 -17.87 -12.87
N LYS A 66 9.28 -18.27 -14.16
CA LYS A 66 9.91 -19.52 -14.61
C LYS A 66 11.42 -19.53 -14.43
N LEU A 67 12.07 -18.37 -14.54
CA LEU A 67 13.50 -18.19 -14.29
C LEU A 67 13.83 -18.09 -12.79
N GLY A 68 12.81 -18.06 -11.92
CA GLY A 68 12.99 -17.88 -10.48
C GLY A 68 13.51 -16.49 -10.10
N ILE A 69 13.25 -15.48 -10.93
CA ILE A 69 13.62 -14.08 -10.67
C ILE A 69 12.53 -13.45 -9.83
N ALA A 70 12.90 -12.97 -8.65
CA ALA A 70 12.00 -12.24 -7.76
C ALA A 70 11.82 -10.81 -8.29
N ALA A 71 10.69 -10.56 -8.92
CA ALA A 71 10.33 -9.25 -9.43
C ALA A 71 9.06 -8.75 -8.72
N VAL A 72 9.12 -7.57 -8.12
CA VAL A 72 8.01 -6.99 -7.35
C VAL A 72 7.57 -5.69 -8.03
N PRO A 73 6.26 -5.47 -8.27
CA PRO A 73 5.77 -4.20 -8.79
C PRO A 73 6.15 -3.02 -7.89
N PHE A 74 6.55 -1.90 -8.47
CA PHE A 74 7.02 -0.72 -7.74
C PHE A 74 6.00 -0.21 -6.71
N TYR A 75 4.71 -0.20 -7.03
CA TYR A 75 3.66 0.23 -6.10
C TYR A 75 3.60 -0.61 -4.81
N LYS A 76 4.11 -1.86 -4.83
CA LYS A 76 4.21 -2.70 -3.63
C LYS A 76 5.44 -2.39 -2.77
N THR A 77 6.42 -1.68 -3.31
CA THR A 77 7.69 -1.38 -2.65
C THR A 77 7.76 -0.01 -2.01
N VAL A 78 6.77 0.85 -2.26
CA VAL A 78 6.76 2.25 -1.82
C VAL A 78 5.50 2.60 -1.06
N GLU A 79 5.61 3.56 -0.15
CA GLU A 79 4.50 4.23 0.53
C GLU A 79 4.64 5.74 0.39
N PHE A 80 3.50 6.44 0.34
CA PHE A 80 3.52 7.89 0.40
C PHE A 80 3.90 8.36 1.80
N SER A 81 4.72 9.42 1.86
CA SER A 81 5.07 10.04 3.13
C SER A 81 3.83 10.62 3.81
N GLU A 82 3.74 10.48 5.13
CA GLU A 82 2.68 11.07 5.95
C GLU A 82 2.59 12.61 5.84
N LYS A 83 3.60 13.24 5.23
CA LYS A 83 3.64 14.69 4.99
C LYS A 83 2.78 15.12 3.81
N LEU A 84 2.41 14.19 2.94
CA LEU A 84 1.56 14.45 1.77
C LEU A 84 0.08 14.34 2.16
N ASP A 85 -0.73 15.24 1.69
CA ASP A 85 -2.16 15.11 1.79
C ASP A 85 -2.71 14.09 0.77
N ASN A 86 -3.95 13.67 0.95
CA ASN A 86 -4.59 12.68 0.07
C ASN A 86 -4.69 13.15 -1.38
N ALA A 87 -4.84 14.45 -1.64
CA ALA A 87 -4.95 15.01 -2.98
C ALA A 87 -3.59 15.05 -3.68
N GLU A 88 -2.54 15.33 -2.95
CA GLU A 88 -1.16 15.31 -3.45
C GLU A 88 -0.71 13.88 -3.74
N SER A 89 -1.01 12.93 -2.85
CA SER A 89 -0.73 11.50 -3.03
C SER A 89 -1.45 10.96 -4.27
N ALA A 90 -2.74 11.24 -4.44
CA ALA A 90 -3.51 10.81 -5.62
C ALA A 90 -2.96 11.42 -6.93
N ARG A 91 -2.49 12.68 -6.88
CA ARG A 91 -1.90 13.36 -8.03
C ARG A 91 -0.55 12.74 -8.41
N MET A 92 0.27 12.39 -7.43
CA MET A 92 1.56 11.72 -7.63
C MET A 92 1.36 10.31 -8.18
N GLU A 93 0.44 9.53 -7.61
CA GLU A 93 0.07 8.20 -8.10
C GLU A 93 -0.37 8.24 -9.57
N ALA A 94 -1.25 9.17 -9.94
CA ALA A 94 -1.69 9.35 -11.31
C ALA A 94 -0.54 9.70 -12.28
N GLN A 95 0.46 10.47 -11.83
CA GLN A 95 1.64 10.77 -12.63
C GLN A 95 2.56 9.55 -12.79
N LEU A 96 2.80 8.78 -11.74
CA LEU A 96 3.57 7.55 -11.77
C LEU A 96 2.91 6.50 -12.68
N GLN A 97 1.59 6.40 -12.62
CA GLN A 97 0.82 5.53 -13.50
C GLN A 97 0.96 5.95 -14.97
N LYS A 98 0.81 7.26 -15.24
CA LYS A 98 0.95 7.83 -16.58
C LYS A 98 2.36 7.63 -17.17
N ALA A 99 3.38 7.67 -16.32
CA ALA A 99 4.76 7.41 -16.70
C ALA A 99 5.08 5.91 -16.87
N GLY A 100 4.15 5.00 -16.55
CA GLY A 100 4.39 3.55 -16.58
C GLY A 100 5.31 3.04 -15.47
N ILE A 101 5.62 3.87 -14.48
CA ILE A 101 6.53 3.54 -13.38
C ILE A 101 5.81 2.79 -12.26
N LEU A 102 4.54 3.09 -12.05
CA LEU A 102 3.78 2.56 -10.90
C LEU A 102 3.75 1.02 -10.88
N ASP A 103 3.53 0.38 -12.03
CA ASP A 103 3.51 -1.08 -12.18
C ASP A 103 4.83 -1.67 -12.72
N ALA A 104 5.89 -0.86 -12.84
CA ALA A 104 7.21 -1.33 -13.25
C ALA A 104 7.76 -2.34 -12.23
N LEU A 105 8.47 -3.36 -12.74
CA LEU A 105 9.03 -4.42 -11.91
C LEU A 105 10.34 -3.98 -11.28
N VAL A 106 10.44 -4.05 -9.97
CA VAL A 106 11.69 -3.82 -9.24
C VAL A 106 12.46 -5.13 -9.14
N VAL A 107 13.70 -5.12 -9.61
CA VAL A 107 14.63 -6.27 -9.60
C VAL A 107 15.99 -5.86 -9.07
N THR A 108 16.85 -6.84 -8.80
CA THR A 108 18.26 -6.58 -8.49
C THR A 108 19.09 -6.33 -9.76
N GLU A 109 20.26 -5.70 -9.64
CA GLU A 109 21.17 -5.50 -10.78
C GLU A 109 21.62 -6.84 -11.41
N GLN A 110 21.85 -7.86 -10.56
CA GLN A 110 22.20 -9.20 -11.01
C GLN A 110 21.09 -9.87 -11.81
N ASP A 111 19.84 -9.71 -11.36
CA ASP A 111 18.68 -10.26 -12.05
C ASP A 111 18.43 -9.54 -13.37
N MET A 112 18.73 -8.22 -13.46
CA MET A 112 18.65 -7.50 -14.71
C MET A 112 19.58 -8.07 -15.78
N ASP A 113 20.81 -8.43 -15.41
CA ASP A 113 21.75 -9.08 -16.34
C ASP A 113 21.27 -10.48 -16.78
N ARG A 114 20.59 -11.20 -15.88
CA ARG A 114 19.96 -12.48 -16.22
C ARG A 114 18.78 -12.29 -17.17
N ILE A 115 17.91 -11.31 -16.92
CA ILE A 115 16.79 -10.99 -17.80
C ILE A 115 17.27 -10.72 -19.21
N ARG A 116 18.29 -9.88 -19.38
CA ARG A 116 18.86 -9.55 -20.69
C ARG A 116 19.41 -10.77 -21.45
N LYS A 117 20.00 -11.73 -20.73
CA LYS A 117 20.61 -12.92 -21.32
C LYS A 117 19.62 -14.03 -21.61
N GLU A 118 18.70 -14.27 -20.65
CA GLU A 118 17.83 -15.45 -20.61
C GLU A 118 16.42 -15.16 -21.16
N CYS A 119 16.05 -13.89 -21.26
CA CYS A 119 14.73 -13.44 -21.71
C CYS A 119 14.81 -12.32 -22.75
N PRO A 120 15.33 -12.58 -23.97
CA PRO A 120 15.47 -11.55 -25.00
C PRO A 120 14.11 -10.97 -25.48
N GLU A 121 13.03 -11.72 -25.30
CA GLU A 121 11.66 -11.27 -25.65
C GLU A 121 10.96 -10.48 -24.56
N PHE A 122 11.65 -10.19 -23.46
CA PHE A 122 11.08 -9.43 -22.34
C PHE A 122 10.76 -7.99 -22.78
N GLN A 123 9.51 -7.56 -22.57
CA GLN A 123 9.01 -6.26 -23.01
C GLN A 123 8.45 -5.40 -21.90
N ASP A 124 8.36 -5.92 -20.65
CA ASP A 124 7.85 -5.15 -19.51
C ASP A 124 8.89 -4.14 -19.02
N THR A 125 8.43 -3.15 -18.26
CA THR A 125 9.26 -2.10 -17.68
C THR A 125 9.94 -2.60 -16.41
N VAL A 126 11.25 -2.37 -16.30
CA VAL A 126 12.03 -2.78 -15.14
C VAL A 126 12.74 -1.60 -14.52
N LEU A 127 12.67 -1.56 -13.19
CA LEU A 127 13.48 -0.69 -12.32
C LEU A 127 14.48 -1.59 -11.60
N PHE A 128 15.75 -1.24 -11.62
CA PHE A 128 16.72 -1.98 -10.83
C PHE A 128 17.42 -1.07 -9.82
N LEU A 129 17.71 -1.66 -8.65
CA LEU A 129 18.35 -0.99 -7.54
C LEU A 129 19.87 -1.17 -7.68
N LYS A 130 20.59 -0.06 -7.77
CA LYS A 130 22.06 -0.10 -7.66
C LYS A 130 22.50 -0.21 -6.21
N GLU A 131 23.70 -0.75 -5.98
CA GLU A 131 24.31 -0.90 -4.64
C GLU A 131 24.40 0.43 -3.85
N ASN A 132 24.40 1.56 -4.53
CA ASN A 132 24.37 2.89 -3.88
C ASN A 132 22.97 3.36 -3.43
N GLY A 133 21.96 2.50 -3.54
CA GLY A 133 20.58 2.82 -3.13
C GLY A 133 19.77 3.66 -4.13
N ASN A 134 20.29 3.89 -5.34
CA ASN A 134 19.57 4.62 -6.38
C ASN A 134 18.87 3.66 -7.33
N TYR A 135 17.60 3.90 -7.61
CA TYR A 135 16.88 3.20 -8.68
C TYR A 135 17.34 3.70 -10.04
N ILE A 136 17.60 2.78 -10.96
CA ILE A 136 17.81 3.09 -12.37
C ILE A 136 16.65 2.50 -13.16
N TYR A 137 16.07 3.36 -13.97
CA TYR A 137 15.03 3.02 -14.91
C TYR A 137 15.68 2.61 -16.21
N GLU A 138 15.41 1.39 -16.66
CA GLU A 138 15.82 0.93 -17.97
C GLU A 138 14.60 0.57 -18.81
N TRP A 139 14.43 1.31 -19.90
CA TRP A 139 13.40 1.04 -20.89
C TRP A 139 14.06 0.42 -22.12
N ASN A 140 13.45 -0.63 -22.66
CA ASN A 140 13.83 -1.16 -23.95
C ASN A 140 13.50 -0.11 -25.04
N ALA A 141 14.54 0.58 -25.47
CA ALA A 141 14.61 1.45 -26.64
C ALA A 141 13.48 2.48 -26.80
N ILE A 142 13.91 3.69 -26.81
CA ILE A 142 13.34 4.96 -27.27
C ILE A 142 13.13 5.95 -26.12
N ASP A 143 14.08 6.88 -26.07
CA ASP A 143 14.07 8.27 -25.62
C ASP A 143 14.92 8.63 -24.41
N GLN A 144 16.12 9.11 -24.73
CA GLN A 144 16.95 9.91 -23.82
C GLN A 144 16.20 11.15 -23.25
N LEU A 145 15.14 11.62 -23.89
CA LEU A 145 14.30 12.72 -23.41
C LEU A 145 13.45 12.34 -22.20
N VAL A 146 12.97 11.11 -22.14
CA VAL A 146 12.22 10.60 -20.96
C VAL A 146 13.15 10.43 -19.75
N TYR A 147 14.42 10.05 -19.98
CA TYR A 147 15.42 9.94 -18.92
C TYR A 147 15.68 11.28 -18.20
N LEU A 148 15.71 12.39 -18.89
CA LEU A 148 15.89 13.72 -18.31
C LEU A 148 14.63 14.19 -17.57
N MET A 149 13.45 13.84 -18.04
CA MET A 149 12.19 14.13 -17.34
C MET A 149 12.03 13.26 -16.07
N ILE A 150 12.48 12.01 -16.12
CA ILE A 150 12.47 11.10 -14.96
C ILE A 150 13.49 11.54 -13.91
N GLN A 151 14.67 12.03 -14.27
CA GLN A 151 15.64 12.58 -13.29
C GLN A 151 15.09 13.77 -12.52
N SER A 152 14.33 14.65 -13.17
CA SER A 152 13.71 15.79 -12.46
C SER A 152 12.52 15.34 -11.58
N ALA A 153 11.75 14.35 -12.01
CA ALA A 153 10.68 13.73 -11.21
C ALA A 153 11.26 12.88 -10.07
N TYR A 154 12.39 12.21 -10.29
CA TYR A 154 13.08 11.38 -9.30
C TYR A 154 13.52 12.16 -8.06
N LEU A 155 14.06 13.36 -8.21
CA LEU A 155 14.42 14.25 -7.10
C LEU A 155 13.18 14.69 -6.31
N TYR A 156 12.03 14.82 -6.95
CA TYR A 156 10.76 15.15 -6.31
C TYR A 156 10.18 13.95 -5.58
N VAL A 157 10.20 12.77 -6.22
CA VAL A 157 9.63 11.51 -5.71
C VAL A 157 10.43 10.96 -4.52
N THR A 158 11.77 10.98 -4.56
CA THR A 158 12.61 10.45 -3.46
C THR A 158 12.49 11.25 -2.17
N GLY A 159 12.10 12.52 -2.24
CA GLY A 159 11.79 13.33 -1.05
C GLY A 159 10.43 13.03 -0.42
N HIS A 160 9.51 12.38 -1.16
CA HIS A 160 8.11 12.21 -0.78
C HIS A 160 7.62 10.77 -0.74
N LEU A 161 8.43 9.81 -1.19
CA LEU A 161 8.14 8.38 -1.10
C LEU A 161 9.03 7.71 -0.05
N GLN A 162 8.43 6.88 0.80
CA GLN A 162 9.15 6.01 1.72
C GLN A 162 9.19 4.59 1.14
N ILE A 163 10.38 3.99 1.15
CA ILE A 163 10.57 2.61 0.68
C ILE A 163 10.17 1.66 1.80
N ARG A 164 9.26 0.74 1.52
CA ARG A 164 8.98 -0.38 2.43
C ARG A 164 10.19 -1.30 2.45
N HIS A 165 10.69 -1.59 3.64
CA HIS A 165 11.69 -2.64 3.78
C HIS A 165 11.03 -3.98 3.44
N LEU A 166 11.47 -4.59 2.35
CA LEU A 166 11.17 -5.97 2.03
C LEU A 166 12.00 -6.85 2.98
N THR A 167 11.37 -7.31 4.07
CA THR A 167 11.92 -8.36 4.95
C THR A 167 11.42 -9.70 4.52
#